data_96cd0aa470a62fed7e985bb0a35c47fe
#
_entry.id   96cd0aa470a62fed7e985bb0a35c47fe
#
_cell.length_a   1.000
_cell.length_b   1.000
_cell.length_c   1.000
_cell.angle_alpha   90.00
_cell.angle_beta   90.00
_cell.angle_gamma   90.00
#
_symmetry.space_group_name_H-M   'P 1'
#
loop_
_entity.id
_entity.type
_entity.pdbx_description
1 polymer ?
#
loop_
_entity_poly.entity_id
_entity_poly.type
_entity_poly.pdbx_seq_one_letter_code
_entity_poly.pdbx_strand_id
1 'polypeptide(L)'
;MTYIGRFAPSPTGPLHFGSLITAVASYCDAKANQGTWLVRIEDTDIPRIYPNSESHILDCIDAFEFEPDADIIFQKNRLDLYEDVLEQLKQAQQIYACEC
;
A
#
# COMPACT_ATOMS: atom_id res chain seq x y z
N MET A 1 2.55 21.96 -8.23
CA MET A 1 2.10 20.55 -8.16
C MET A 1 2.54 19.98 -6.81
N THR A 2 1.63 19.40 -6.06
CA THR A 2 1.96 18.81 -4.76
C THR A 2 2.61 17.44 -4.96
N TYR A 3 3.78 17.24 -4.35
CA TYR A 3 4.44 15.93 -4.36
C TYR A 3 3.70 14.96 -3.44
N ILE A 4 3.41 13.76 -3.92
CA ILE A 4 2.80 12.70 -3.12
C ILE A 4 3.67 11.46 -3.22
N GLY A 5 4.34 11.13 -2.11
CA GLY A 5 5.03 9.85 -1.94
C GLY A 5 4.12 8.83 -1.28
N ARG A 6 4.37 7.55 -1.51
CA ARG A 6 3.61 6.49 -0.84
C ARG A 6 4.45 5.25 -0.59
N PHE A 7 4.08 4.57 0.47
CA PHE A 7 4.59 3.27 0.83
C PHE A 7 3.42 2.27 0.84
N ALA A 8 3.51 1.20 0.06
CA ALA A 8 2.42 0.26 -0.15
C ALA A 8 2.87 -1.20 0.08
N PRO A 9 3.18 -1.58 1.33
CA PRO A 9 3.66 -2.92 1.64
C PRO A 9 2.54 -3.95 1.65
N SER A 10 2.89 -5.19 1.24
CA SER A 10 2.03 -6.36 1.41
C SER A 10 2.38 -7.08 2.72
N PRO A 11 1.40 -7.46 3.57
CA PRO A 11 1.65 -8.08 4.86
C PRO A 11 1.93 -9.59 4.72
N THR A 12 2.96 -9.94 3.97
CA THR A 12 3.35 -11.32 3.64
C THR A 12 4.49 -11.85 4.51
N GLY A 13 4.88 -11.12 5.53
CA GLY A 13 5.96 -11.41 6.45
C GLY A 13 6.54 -10.15 7.07
N PRO A 14 7.57 -10.25 7.91
CA PRO A 14 8.27 -9.08 8.42
C PRO A 14 8.84 -8.24 7.29
N LEU A 15 8.96 -6.92 7.50
CA LEU A 15 9.65 -6.07 6.55
C LEU A 15 11.09 -6.52 6.40
N HIS A 16 11.50 -6.83 5.18
CA HIS A 16 12.91 -7.06 4.89
C HIS A 16 13.63 -5.73 4.64
N PHE A 17 14.95 -5.77 4.59
CA PHE A 17 15.77 -4.57 4.44
C PHE A 17 15.43 -3.74 3.20
N GLY A 18 15.12 -4.40 2.07
CA GLY A 18 14.70 -3.72 0.84
C GLY A 18 13.40 -2.94 1.00
N SER A 19 12.41 -3.51 1.69
CA SER A 19 11.14 -2.82 2.00
C SER A 19 11.36 -1.63 2.93
N LEU A 20 12.26 -1.78 3.92
CA LEU A 20 12.61 -0.69 4.81
C LEU A 20 13.29 0.46 4.06
N ILE A 21 14.21 0.16 3.13
CA ILE A 21 14.82 1.18 2.26
C ILE A 21 13.76 1.92 1.46
N THR A 22 12.77 1.22 0.92
CA THR A 22 11.67 1.83 0.17
C THR A 22 10.84 2.76 1.07
N ALA A 23 10.54 2.35 2.29
CA ALA A 23 9.84 3.19 3.26
C ALA A 23 10.64 4.47 3.56
N VAL A 24 11.92 4.33 3.89
CA VAL A 24 12.81 5.46 4.19
C VAL A 24 12.93 6.40 3.00
N ALA A 25 13.21 5.86 1.81
CA ALA A 25 13.40 6.67 0.60
C ALA A 25 12.13 7.45 0.24
N SER A 26 10.97 6.79 0.23
CA SER A 26 9.70 7.44 -0.09
C SER A 26 9.31 8.51 0.93
N TYR A 27 9.55 8.25 2.22
CA TYR A 27 9.29 9.21 3.29
C TYR A 27 10.20 10.44 3.16
N CYS A 28 11.51 10.24 3.08
CA CYS A 28 12.48 11.32 3.00
C CYS A 28 12.29 12.17 1.74
N ASP A 29 12.00 11.53 0.60
CA ASP A 29 11.76 12.25 -0.65
C ASP A 29 10.48 13.09 -0.58
N ALA A 30 9.40 12.55 -0.02
CA ALA A 30 8.17 13.32 0.19
C ALA A 30 8.41 14.53 1.09
N LYS A 31 9.12 14.35 2.20
CA LYS A 31 9.41 15.46 3.14
C LYS A 31 10.38 16.48 2.55
N ALA A 32 11.40 16.06 1.82
CA ALA A 32 12.33 16.96 1.13
C ALA A 32 11.64 17.87 0.11
N ASN A 33 10.57 17.37 -0.54
CA ASN A 33 9.75 18.11 -1.49
C ASN A 33 8.56 18.84 -0.83
N GLN A 34 8.51 18.91 0.50
CA GLN A 34 7.39 19.50 1.24
C GLN A 34 6.04 18.87 0.85
N GLY A 35 6.08 17.60 0.49
CA GLY A 35 4.95 16.82 0.00
C GLY A 35 4.25 16.02 1.07
N THR A 36 3.33 15.20 0.62
CA THR A 36 2.52 14.29 1.44
C THR A 36 3.05 12.87 1.33
N TRP A 37 3.14 12.16 2.44
CA TRP A 37 3.50 10.74 2.45
C TRP A 37 2.31 9.89 2.91
N LEU A 38 1.92 8.92 2.09
CA LEU A 38 0.75 8.07 2.30
C LEU A 38 1.17 6.61 2.47
N VAL A 39 0.41 5.87 3.27
CA VAL A 39 0.61 4.43 3.48
C VAL A 39 -0.63 3.66 3.08
N ARG A 40 -0.44 2.58 2.33
CA ARG A 40 -1.49 1.65 1.95
C ARG A 40 -1.03 0.22 2.20
N ILE A 41 -1.74 -0.50 3.05
CA ILE A 41 -1.50 -1.93 3.28
C ILE A 41 -2.20 -2.73 2.18
N GLU A 42 -1.42 -3.48 1.41
CA GLU A 42 -1.92 -4.28 0.29
C GLU A 42 -2.21 -5.71 0.75
N ASP A 43 -3.35 -5.89 1.39
CA ASP A 43 -3.76 -7.09 2.12
C ASP A 43 -4.88 -7.90 1.42
N THR A 44 -4.93 -7.85 0.09
CA THR A 44 -5.93 -8.58 -0.71
C THR A 44 -5.52 -10.01 -1.05
N ASP A 45 -4.24 -10.33 -1.00
CA ASP A 45 -3.72 -11.67 -1.26
C ASP A 45 -3.76 -12.54 0.01
N ILE A 46 -4.97 -12.92 0.40
CA ILE A 46 -5.25 -13.62 1.65
C ILE A 46 -4.37 -14.86 1.87
N PRO A 47 -4.12 -15.74 0.86
CA PRO A 47 -3.27 -16.91 1.07
C PRO A 47 -1.83 -16.60 1.48
N ARG A 48 -1.33 -15.42 1.17
CA ARG A 48 0.04 -15.00 1.49
C ARG A 48 0.14 -14.11 2.72
N ILE A 49 -0.97 -13.73 3.32
CA ILE A 49 -0.94 -12.93 4.55
C ILE A 49 -0.31 -13.77 5.66
N TYR A 50 0.78 -13.25 6.23
CA TYR A 50 1.45 -13.88 7.34
C TYR A 50 0.94 -13.30 8.67
N PRO A 51 0.64 -14.13 9.68
CA PRO A 51 0.12 -13.65 10.96
C PRO A 51 1.01 -12.56 11.57
N ASN A 52 0.39 -11.51 12.10
CA ASN A 52 1.05 -10.35 12.74
C ASN A 52 1.91 -9.47 11.81
N SER A 53 1.97 -9.74 10.50
CA SER A 53 2.75 -8.92 9.57
C SER A 53 2.25 -7.49 9.50
N GLU A 54 0.94 -7.29 9.50
CA GLU A 54 0.33 -5.95 9.47
C GLU A 54 0.76 -5.13 10.68
N SER A 55 0.61 -5.65 11.89
CA SER A 55 1.03 -4.96 13.11
C SER A 55 2.53 -4.71 13.12
N HIS A 56 3.33 -5.67 12.66
CA HIS A 56 4.78 -5.51 12.57
C HIS A 56 5.18 -4.36 11.62
N ILE A 57 4.51 -4.25 10.47
CA ILE A 57 4.75 -3.15 9.51
C ILE A 57 4.42 -1.80 10.17
N LEU A 58 3.28 -1.71 10.83
CA LEU A 58 2.86 -0.48 11.50
C LEU A 58 3.79 -0.12 12.66
N ASP A 59 4.21 -1.09 13.45
CA ASP A 59 5.18 -0.89 14.53
C ASP A 59 6.53 -0.41 14.00
N CYS A 60 6.98 -0.91 12.85
CA CYS A 60 8.20 -0.46 12.21
C CYS A 60 8.10 1.01 11.77
N ILE A 61 7.00 1.39 11.14
CA ILE A 61 6.75 2.78 10.72
C ILE A 61 6.78 3.70 11.93
N ASP A 62 6.13 3.31 13.01
CA ASP A 62 6.07 4.07 14.25
C ASP A 62 7.45 4.17 14.93
N ALA A 63 8.19 3.07 14.98
CA ALA A 63 9.53 3.03 15.55
C ALA A 63 10.54 3.95 14.83
N PHE A 64 10.38 4.16 13.53
CA PHE A 64 11.16 5.11 12.75
C PHE A 64 10.61 6.54 12.79
N GLU A 65 9.52 6.76 13.51
CA GLU A 65 8.83 8.05 13.60
C GLU A 65 8.36 8.58 12.22
N PHE A 66 8.02 7.69 11.31
CA PHE A 66 7.46 8.02 10.01
C PHE A 66 5.95 8.21 10.14
N GLU A 67 5.51 9.44 10.19
CA GLU A 67 4.10 9.77 10.33
C GLU A 67 3.41 9.91 8.96
N PRO A 68 2.42 9.05 8.65
CA PRO A 68 1.59 9.25 7.47
C PRO A 68 0.81 10.56 7.57
N ASP A 69 0.67 11.27 6.45
CA ASP A 69 -0.05 12.55 6.41
C ASP A 69 -1.56 12.38 6.22
N ALA A 70 -2.06 11.15 6.16
CA ALA A 70 -3.48 10.81 6.13
C ALA A 70 -3.68 9.42 6.74
N ASP A 71 -4.95 9.02 6.92
CA ASP A 71 -5.29 7.70 7.42
C ASP A 71 -4.69 6.60 6.55
N ILE A 72 -4.21 5.54 7.19
CA ILE A 72 -3.67 4.37 6.50
C ILE A 72 -4.80 3.63 5.81
N ILE A 73 -4.63 3.37 4.52
CA ILE A 73 -5.60 2.64 3.72
C ILE A 73 -5.28 1.14 3.77
N PHE A 74 -6.32 0.33 4.01
CA PHE A 74 -6.26 -1.13 3.91
C PHE A 74 -7.08 -1.57 2.70
N GLN A 75 -6.46 -2.24 1.75
CA GLN A 75 -7.15 -2.64 0.51
C GLN A 75 -8.32 -3.60 0.76
N LYS A 76 -8.24 -4.47 1.78
CA LYS A 76 -9.34 -5.34 2.18
C LYS A 76 -10.66 -4.60 2.47
N ASN A 77 -10.58 -3.34 2.88
CA ASN A 77 -11.75 -2.51 3.18
C ASN A 77 -12.31 -1.79 1.94
N ARG A 78 -11.72 -2.02 0.76
CA ARG A 78 -12.06 -1.35 -0.49
C ARG A 78 -12.43 -2.32 -1.61
N LEU A 79 -12.75 -3.56 -1.28
CA LEU A 79 -13.06 -4.61 -2.27
C LEU A 79 -14.27 -4.24 -3.12
N ASP A 80 -15.33 -3.70 -2.52
CA ASP A 80 -16.53 -3.27 -3.24
C ASP A 80 -16.18 -2.22 -4.32
N LEU A 81 -15.31 -1.28 -3.97
CA LEU A 81 -14.86 -0.25 -4.91
C LEU A 81 -14.06 -0.85 -6.09
N TYR A 82 -13.24 -1.84 -5.81
CA TYR A 82 -12.46 -2.54 -6.85
C TYR A 82 -13.36 -3.39 -7.75
N GLU A 83 -14.36 -4.04 -7.18
CA GLU A 83 -15.36 -4.80 -7.95
C GLU A 83 -16.16 -3.89 -8.87
N ASP A 84 -16.60 -2.73 -8.40
CA ASP A 84 -17.30 -1.73 -9.21
C ASP A 84 -16.46 -1.27 -10.41
N VAL A 85 -15.19 -0.97 -10.18
CA VAL A 85 -14.27 -0.55 -11.26
C VAL A 85 -14.03 -1.70 -12.24
N LEU A 86 -13.85 -2.92 -11.73
CA LEU A 86 -13.69 -4.12 -12.57
C LEU A 86 -14.88 -4.31 -13.49
N GLU A 87 -16.09 -4.14 -12.99
CA GLU A 87 -17.31 -4.25 -13.77
C GLU A 87 -17.41 -3.16 -14.85
N GLN A 88 -17.07 -1.92 -14.52
CA GLN A 88 -17.00 -0.83 -15.49
C GLN A 88 -16.02 -1.15 -16.64
N LEU A 89 -14.85 -1.70 -16.32
CA LEU A 89 -13.84 -2.08 -17.31
C LEU A 89 -14.34 -3.23 -18.22
N LYS A 90 -15.08 -4.20 -17.65
CA LYS A 90 -15.71 -5.25 -18.44
C LYS A 90 -16.76 -4.69 -19.41
N GLN A 91 -17.63 -3.82 -18.93
CA GLN A 91 -18.66 -3.18 -19.75
C GLN A 91 -18.04 -2.32 -20.86
N ALA A 92 -16.93 -1.65 -20.58
CA ALA A 92 -16.18 -0.88 -21.57
C ALA A 92 -15.34 -1.74 -22.51
N GLN A 93 -15.33 -3.07 -22.36
CA GLN A 93 -14.52 -4.02 -23.14
C GLN A 93 -13.01 -3.73 -23.10
N GLN A 94 -12.54 -3.19 -21.99
CA GLN A 94 -11.14 -2.86 -21.79
C GLN A 94 -10.33 -3.99 -21.13
N ILE A 95 -11.00 -5.03 -20.68
CA ILE A 95 -10.39 -6.21 -20.05
C ILE A 95 -11.02 -7.48 -20.58
N TYR A 96 -10.27 -8.57 -20.48
CA TYR A 96 -10.72 -9.91 -20.86
C TYR A 96 -10.13 -10.97 -19.92
N ALA A 97 -10.78 -12.14 -19.84
CA ALA A 97 -10.26 -13.26 -19.09
C ALA A 97 -9.06 -13.87 -19.82
N CYS A 98 -7.95 -14.08 -19.09
CA CYS A 98 -6.77 -14.73 -19.62
C CYS A 98 -6.88 -16.25 -19.48
N GLU A 99 -6.56 -16.98 -20.54
CA GLU A 99 -6.56 -18.46 -20.57
C GLU A 99 -5.12 -19.03 -20.49
N CYS A 100 -4.17 -18.33 -19.89
CA CYS A 100 -2.81 -18.81 -19.79
C CYS A 100 -2.61 -20.01 -18.87
#